data_5d9b07694d1de92f6318cced46deb3ac
#
_entry.id   5d9b07694d1de92f6318cced46deb3ac
#
_cell.length_a   1.000
_cell.length_b   1.000
_cell.length_c   1.000
_cell.angle_alpha   90.00
_cell.angle_beta   90.00
_cell.angle_gamma   90.00
#
_symmetry.space_group_name_H-M   'P 1'
#
loop_
_entity.id
_entity.type
_entity.pdbx_description
1 polymer ?
#
loop_
_entity_poly.entity_id
_entity_poly.type
_entity_poly.pdbx_seq_one_letter_code
_entity_poly.pdbx_strand_id
1 'polypeptide(L)'
;MKVSMRRLMALAMAGTMTLMAGCSQASSSATGSSDTQSASGESGAEKAASGDKTVIEYWHCNAETQGGLVVDDLVKKFNEENDHIEVVAKYNPDMYKGLMQNLQAEAATGNTPALVQIGWAFLDYFSNNFDYVAPQDAIDKFDSEDANFLTDNFLPNVLDLAVNSNGEQVGIPYSLSSPVLYINRDLLKEAGL
;
A
#
# COMPACT_ATOMS: atom_id res chain seq x y z
N MET A 1 53.76 6.28 -4.59
CA MET A 1 53.54 5.01 -3.87
C MET A 1 52.96 5.30 -2.50
N LYS A 2 51.64 5.21 -2.37
CA LYS A 2 50.95 5.22 -1.08
C LYS A 2 50.03 4.01 -1.05
N VAL A 3 50.42 2.99 -0.31
CA VAL A 3 49.72 1.74 -0.12
C VAL A 3 48.59 1.96 0.86
N SER A 4 47.36 1.70 0.42
CA SER A 4 46.12 1.77 1.17
C SER A 4 46.07 0.62 2.21
N MET A 5 45.97 1.03 3.47
CA MET A 5 45.85 0.16 4.65
C MET A 5 44.35 -0.06 4.96
N ARG A 6 43.69 -0.94 4.19
CA ARG A 6 42.31 -1.37 4.41
C ARG A 6 42.11 -2.84 4.02
N ARG A 7 42.91 -3.74 4.61
CA ARG A 7 42.64 -5.18 4.57
C ARG A 7 43.28 -5.81 5.82
N LEU A 8 42.53 -5.78 6.94
CA LEU A 8 42.78 -6.68 8.10
C LEU A 8 41.67 -6.41 9.14
N MET A 9 40.57 -7.11 9.01
CA MET A 9 39.64 -7.49 10.09
C MET A 9 38.53 -8.36 9.50
N ALA A 10 38.89 -9.58 9.23
CA ALA A 10 37.97 -10.67 9.03
C ALA A 10 38.63 -11.90 9.66
N LEU A 11 38.30 -12.20 10.90
CA LEU A 11 38.33 -13.56 11.49
C LEU A 11 37.79 -13.51 12.93
N ALA A 12 36.98 -14.51 13.23
CA ALA A 12 36.59 -14.96 14.56
C ALA A 12 35.25 -14.45 15.08
N MET A 13 34.17 -15.19 14.77
CA MET A 13 33.17 -15.66 15.74
C MET A 13 32.44 -16.88 15.16
N ALA A 14 33.06 -18.04 15.33
CA ALA A 14 32.42 -19.34 15.23
C ALA A 14 32.29 -19.89 16.66
N GLY A 15 31.13 -20.48 16.98
CA GLY A 15 30.91 -21.27 18.23
C GLY A 15 29.85 -20.62 19.14
N THR A 16 28.71 -21.18 19.27
CA THR A 16 28.31 -22.38 19.96
C THR A 16 26.82 -22.63 19.80
N MET A 17 26.43 -23.67 19.12
CA MET A 17 25.11 -24.30 19.23
C MET A 17 25.12 -25.19 20.46
N THR A 18 24.25 -24.95 21.42
CA THR A 18 23.90 -25.92 22.46
C THR A 18 22.47 -26.39 22.24
N LEU A 19 22.36 -27.65 21.86
CA LEU A 19 21.13 -28.45 21.88
C LEU A 19 20.66 -28.61 23.33
N MET A 20 19.40 -28.27 23.58
CA MET A 20 18.66 -28.81 24.72
C MET A 20 17.42 -29.54 24.20
N ALA A 21 17.54 -30.85 24.13
CA ALA A 21 16.43 -31.79 24.09
C ALA A 21 15.97 -32.02 25.51
N GLY A 22 14.67 -31.86 25.77
CA GLY A 22 14.02 -32.17 27.04
C GLY A 22 12.61 -32.66 26.81
N CYS A 23 12.42 -33.98 26.77
CA CYS A 23 11.14 -34.67 26.90
C CYS A 23 10.70 -34.71 28.35
N SER A 24 9.39 -34.55 28.63
CA SER A 24 8.58 -35.33 29.62
C SER A 24 7.14 -34.81 29.59
N GLN A 25 6.23 -35.49 29.16
CA GLN A 25 5.31 -36.54 29.62
C GLN A 25 4.30 -36.06 30.69
N ALA A 26 3.04 -36.00 30.24
CA ALA A 26 1.73 -36.30 30.76
C ALA A 26 1.36 -36.06 32.25
N SER A 27 0.25 -35.37 32.49
CA SER A 27 -1.00 -35.88 33.06
C SER A 27 -2.04 -34.79 33.34
N SER A 28 -3.19 -34.97 32.73
CA SER A 28 -4.60 -34.87 33.18
C SER A 28 -5.07 -33.78 34.17
N SER A 29 -6.12 -33.17 33.72
CA SER A 29 -7.45 -32.90 34.28
C SER A 29 -7.83 -31.47 34.62
N ALA A 30 -8.83 -31.05 33.89
CA ALA A 30 -10.10 -30.41 34.25
C ALA A 30 -10.19 -28.90 34.52
N THR A 31 -11.01 -28.28 33.68
CA THR A 31 -12.08 -27.32 33.94
C THR A 31 -11.72 -25.85 34.24
N GLY A 32 -12.12 -24.97 33.30
CA GLY A 32 -12.28 -23.54 33.58
C GLY A 32 -12.28 -22.70 32.28
N SER A 33 -13.47 -22.41 31.78
CA SER A 33 -13.74 -21.51 30.67
C SER A 33 -13.20 -20.12 30.90
N SER A 34 -12.55 -19.55 29.87
CA SER A 34 -12.59 -18.12 29.59
C SER A 34 -12.11 -17.91 28.15
N ASP A 35 -13.02 -17.50 27.32
CA ASP A 35 -12.80 -17.07 25.94
C ASP A 35 -11.83 -15.88 25.87
N THR A 36 -10.72 -16.06 25.17
CA THR A 36 -9.99 -14.97 24.58
C THR A 36 -9.56 -15.43 23.21
N GLN A 37 -10.33 -15.01 22.24
CA GLN A 37 -10.10 -15.24 20.82
C GLN A 37 -8.92 -14.37 20.36
N SER A 38 -7.73 -14.94 20.34
CA SER A 38 -6.60 -14.43 19.57
C SER A 38 -6.75 -14.91 18.14
N ALA A 39 -7.22 -14.04 17.29
CA ALA A 39 -7.18 -14.26 15.85
C ALA A 39 -5.73 -14.08 15.37
N SER A 40 -5.00 -15.17 15.26
CA SER A 40 -3.80 -15.26 14.45
C SER A 40 -4.24 -15.32 13.00
N GLY A 41 -4.17 -14.17 12.32
CA GLY A 41 -4.35 -14.09 10.88
C GLY A 41 -3.18 -14.77 10.19
N GLU A 42 -3.44 -15.94 9.69
CA GLU A 42 -2.59 -16.68 8.77
C GLU A 42 -2.72 -15.98 7.39
N SER A 43 -1.75 -15.13 7.06
CA SER A 43 -1.61 -14.55 5.72
C SER A 43 -0.95 -15.59 4.82
N GLY A 44 -1.74 -16.53 4.36
CA GLY A 44 -1.39 -17.36 3.21
C GLY A 44 -1.95 -16.68 1.98
N ALA A 45 -1.09 -16.16 1.12
CA ALA A 45 -1.47 -15.78 -0.23
C ALA A 45 -1.86 -17.06 -1.00
N GLU A 46 -3.09 -17.51 -0.85
CA GLU A 46 -3.69 -18.48 -1.75
C GLU A 46 -3.92 -17.77 -3.10
N LYS A 47 -3.06 -18.11 -4.03
CA LYS A 47 -3.24 -17.85 -5.45
C LYS A 47 -4.44 -18.67 -5.92
N ALA A 48 -5.65 -18.16 -5.69
CA ALA A 48 -6.87 -18.75 -6.21
C ALA A 48 -6.87 -18.56 -7.74
N ALA A 49 -6.46 -19.58 -8.45
CA ALA A 49 -6.68 -19.70 -9.88
C ALA A 49 -8.19 -19.95 -10.12
N SER A 50 -8.96 -18.88 -10.21
CA SER A 50 -10.29 -18.91 -10.79
C SER A 50 -10.11 -18.64 -12.27
N GLY A 51 -10.19 -19.68 -13.13
CA GLY A 51 -10.21 -19.67 -14.59
C GLY A 51 -9.43 -18.51 -15.24
N ASP A 52 -8.84 -18.63 -16.34
CA ASP A 52 -8.11 -17.74 -17.27
C ASP A 52 -7.92 -16.20 -16.97
N LYS A 53 -8.41 -15.66 -15.84
CA LYS A 53 -8.25 -14.25 -15.48
C LYS A 53 -6.90 -13.98 -14.81
N THR A 54 -6.28 -12.85 -15.16
CA THR A 54 -5.12 -12.32 -14.42
C THR A 54 -5.60 -11.64 -13.14
N VAL A 55 -5.19 -12.14 -11.97
CA VAL A 55 -5.52 -11.55 -10.68
C VAL A 55 -4.47 -10.49 -10.33
N ILE A 56 -4.93 -9.27 -10.00
CA ILE A 56 -4.08 -8.17 -9.55
C ILE A 56 -4.57 -7.62 -8.21
N GLU A 57 -3.64 -7.23 -7.33
CA GLU A 57 -3.97 -6.58 -6.07
C GLU A 57 -4.00 -5.06 -6.22
N TYR A 58 -5.04 -4.45 -5.64
CA TYR A 58 -5.14 -3.02 -5.41
C TYR A 58 -5.08 -2.72 -3.91
N TRP A 59 -3.99 -2.08 -3.47
CA TRP A 59 -3.82 -1.71 -2.07
C TRP A 59 -4.32 -0.30 -1.81
N HIS A 60 -5.20 -0.16 -0.82
CA HIS A 60 -5.79 1.10 -0.41
C HIS A 60 -5.83 1.27 1.11
N CYS A 61 -6.02 2.50 1.58
CA CYS A 61 -6.10 2.83 3.01
C CYS A 61 -7.48 3.31 3.44
N ASN A 62 -8.52 3.13 2.61
CA ASN A 62 -9.88 3.56 2.91
C ASN A 62 -10.56 2.55 3.83
N ALA A 63 -10.77 2.90 5.10
CA ALA A 63 -11.62 2.11 6.00
C ALA A 63 -13.08 2.16 5.52
N GLU A 64 -13.93 1.22 5.96
CA GLU A 64 -15.36 1.17 5.60
C GLU A 64 -16.06 2.52 5.77
N THR A 65 -15.82 3.20 6.91
CA THR A 65 -16.39 4.51 7.24
C THR A 65 -15.77 5.68 6.46
N GLN A 66 -14.70 5.42 5.71
CA GLN A 66 -13.92 6.41 4.96
C GLN A 66 -13.84 6.09 3.47
N GLY A 67 -14.89 5.49 2.93
CA GLY A 67 -15.00 5.18 1.50
C GLY A 67 -14.56 3.76 1.12
N GLY A 68 -14.24 2.88 2.07
CA GLY A 68 -13.90 1.48 1.79
C GLY A 68 -15.00 0.75 1.05
N LEU A 69 -16.26 0.91 1.48
CA LEU A 69 -17.40 0.31 0.80
C LEU A 69 -17.54 0.77 -0.66
N VAL A 70 -17.16 2.02 -0.96
CA VAL A 70 -17.16 2.52 -2.34
C VAL A 70 -16.07 1.85 -3.17
N VAL A 71 -14.89 1.60 -2.55
CA VAL A 71 -13.82 0.83 -3.22
C VAL A 71 -14.30 -0.58 -3.55
N ASP A 72 -14.94 -1.24 -2.60
CA ASP A 72 -15.48 -2.60 -2.81
C ASP A 72 -16.51 -2.64 -3.94
N ASP A 73 -17.42 -1.66 -3.99
CA ASP A 73 -18.42 -1.55 -5.05
C ASP A 73 -17.77 -1.29 -6.43
N LEU A 74 -16.75 -0.42 -6.49
CA LEU A 74 -16.02 -0.14 -7.73
C LEU A 74 -15.25 -1.37 -8.23
N VAL A 75 -14.57 -2.06 -7.32
CA VAL A 75 -13.84 -3.31 -7.65
C VAL A 75 -14.80 -4.39 -8.13
N LYS A 76 -15.93 -4.57 -7.44
CA LYS A 76 -16.97 -5.50 -7.87
C LYS A 76 -17.48 -5.17 -9.27
N LYS A 77 -17.81 -3.90 -9.53
CA LYS A 77 -18.27 -3.48 -10.86
C LYS A 77 -17.21 -3.73 -11.94
N PHE A 78 -15.95 -3.39 -11.68
CA PHE A 78 -14.85 -3.66 -12.61
C PHE A 78 -14.75 -5.17 -12.93
N ASN A 79 -14.81 -6.02 -11.91
CA ASN A 79 -14.69 -7.46 -12.07
C ASN A 79 -15.88 -8.09 -12.80
N GLU A 80 -17.08 -7.49 -12.70
CA GLU A 80 -18.27 -7.90 -13.44
C GLU A 80 -18.19 -7.51 -14.93
N GLU A 81 -17.52 -6.39 -15.23
CA GLU A 81 -17.36 -5.84 -16.59
C GLU A 81 -16.10 -6.34 -17.30
N ASN A 82 -15.21 -7.08 -16.59
CA ASN A 82 -13.91 -7.51 -17.14
C ASN A 82 -13.72 -9.02 -17.07
N ASP A 83 -13.57 -9.63 -18.24
CA ASP A 83 -13.41 -11.09 -18.36
C ASP A 83 -11.96 -11.56 -18.26
N HIS A 84 -10.98 -10.67 -18.33
CA HIS A 84 -9.56 -10.99 -18.41
C HIS A 84 -8.75 -10.63 -17.17
N ILE A 85 -9.24 -9.67 -16.38
CA ILE A 85 -8.57 -9.19 -15.17
C ILE A 85 -9.54 -9.30 -13.99
N GLU A 86 -9.04 -9.74 -12.87
CA GLU A 86 -9.72 -9.70 -11.58
C GLU A 86 -8.92 -8.83 -10.61
N VAL A 87 -9.54 -7.80 -10.09
CA VAL A 87 -8.95 -6.91 -9.06
C VAL A 87 -9.34 -7.42 -7.69
N VAL A 88 -8.37 -7.57 -6.80
CA VAL A 88 -8.58 -7.86 -5.38
C VAL A 88 -8.19 -6.62 -4.57
N ALA A 89 -9.16 -5.97 -3.95
CA ALA A 89 -8.90 -4.84 -3.06
C ALA A 89 -8.30 -5.33 -1.73
N LYS A 90 -7.22 -4.68 -1.27
CA LYS A 90 -6.56 -4.99 -0.01
C LYS A 90 -6.49 -3.73 0.86
N TYR A 91 -7.31 -3.70 1.90
CA TYR A 91 -7.28 -2.62 2.87
C TYR A 91 -6.01 -2.68 3.72
N ASN A 92 -5.35 -1.53 3.87
CA ASN A 92 -4.19 -1.34 4.74
C ASN A 92 -4.55 -0.35 5.86
N PRO A 93 -4.49 -0.75 7.14
CA PRO A 93 -4.80 0.14 8.27
C PRO A 93 -3.72 1.23 8.44
N ASP A 94 -3.99 2.18 9.34
CA ASP A 94 -3.12 3.31 9.67
C ASP A 94 -2.88 4.28 8.50
N MET A 95 -3.87 4.41 7.61
CA MET A 95 -3.86 5.33 6.50
C MET A 95 -2.61 5.15 5.61
N TYR A 96 -2.17 6.19 4.93
CA TYR A 96 -1.02 6.15 4.02
C TYR A 96 0.30 5.73 4.69
N LYS A 97 0.46 5.99 5.99
CA LYS A 97 1.67 5.59 6.73
C LYS A 97 1.74 4.07 6.88
N GLY A 98 0.65 3.44 7.32
CA GLY A 98 0.59 1.99 7.46
C GLY A 98 0.75 1.30 6.11
N LEU A 99 0.05 1.81 5.08
CA LEU A 99 0.17 1.30 3.72
C LEU A 99 1.63 1.35 3.23
N MET A 100 2.34 2.47 3.42
CA MET A 100 3.75 2.59 3.02
C MET A 100 4.68 1.63 3.78
N GLN A 101 4.42 1.40 5.07
CA GLN A 101 5.20 0.42 5.85
C GLN A 101 4.98 -1.01 5.33
N ASN A 102 3.75 -1.37 5.02
CA ASN A 102 3.44 -2.67 4.43
C ASN A 102 4.06 -2.83 3.04
N LEU A 103 3.98 -1.78 2.21
CA LEU A 103 4.60 -1.78 0.89
C LEU A 103 6.12 -1.99 0.96
N GLN A 104 6.81 -1.33 1.90
CA GLN A 104 8.24 -1.53 2.12
C GLN A 104 8.58 -2.97 2.52
N ALA A 105 7.78 -3.57 3.41
CA ALA A 105 8.00 -4.93 3.87
C ALA A 105 7.81 -5.94 2.74
N GLU A 106 6.76 -5.80 1.94
CA GLU A 106 6.46 -6.70 0.83
C GLU A 106 7.43 -6.51 -0.36
N ALA A 107 7.83 -5.28 -0.66
CA ALA A 107 8.83 -5.01 -1.69
C ALA A 107 10.17 -5.69 -1.41
N ALA A 108 10.56 -5.78 -0.14
CA ALA A 108 11.78 -6.49 0.27
C ALA A 108 11.73 -8.00 -0.04
N THR A 109 10.53 -8.57 -0.17
CA THR A 109 10.32 -10.00 -0.54
C THR A 109 10.00 -10.21 -2.02
N GLY A 110 9.90 -9.12 -2.79
CA GLY A 110 9.52 -9.15 -4.21
C GLY A 110 8.01 -9.25 -4.46
N ASN A 111 7.19 -9.09 -3.43
CA ASN A 111 5.72 -9.13 -3.50
C ASN A 111 5.17 -7.70 -3.48
N THR A 112 5.08 -7.06 -4.63
CA THR A 112 4.49 -5.73 -4.76
C THR A 112 3.11 -5.81 -5.39
N PRO A 113 2.14 -4.97 -4.96
CA PRO A 113 0.85 -4.90 -5.61
C PRO A 113 0.96 -4.31 -7.01
N ALA A 114 0.02 -4.63 -7.89
CA ALA A 114 -0.08 -4.02 -9.21
C ALA A 114 -0.53 -2.56 -9.13
N LEU A 115 -1.41 -2.24 -8.18
CA LEU A 115 -1.92 -0.90 -7.93
C LEU A 115 -1.82 -0.56 -6.44
N VAL A 116 -1.40 0.66 -6.13
CA VAL A 116 -1.27 1.13 -4.74
C VAL A 116 -1.71 2.57 -4.60
N GLN A 117 -2.47 2.87 -3.55
CA GLN A 117 -2.88 4.23 -3.21
C GLN A 117 -1.77 4.93 -2.41
N ILE A 118 -1.22 6.00 -2.94
CA ILE A 118 -0.14 6.76 -2.29
C ILE A 118 -0.67 8.11 -1.80
N GLY A 119 -0.36 8.46 -0.55
CA GLY A 119 -0.63 9.79 -0.03
C GLY A 119 0.33 10.83 -0.62
N TRP A 120 -0.18 12.02 -0.91
CA TRP A 120 0.60 13.13 -1.47
C TRP A 120 1.95 13.36 -0.75
N ALA A 121 1.97 13.32 0.59
CA ALA A 121 3.19 13.50 1.36
C ALA A 121 4.25 12.40 1.18
N PHE A 122 3.90 11.29 0.53
CA PHE A 122 4.79 10.16 0.28
C PHE A 122 5.25 10.04 -1.17
N LEU A 123 4.84 10.93 -2.07
CA LEU A 123 5.15 10.83 -3.50
C LEU A 123 6.66 10.79 -3.78
N ASP A 124 7.42 11.73 -3.22
CA ASP A 124 8.88 11.76 -3.40
C ASP A 124 9.56 10.53 -2.80
N TYR A 125 9.10 10.11 -1.62
CA TYR A 125 9.63 8.90 -0.99
C TYR A 125 9.35 7.67 -1.86
N PHE A 126 8.12 7.53 -2.35
CA PHE A 126 7.72 6.42 -3.21
C PHE A 126 8.52 6.40 -4.50
N SER A 127 8.55 7.48 -5.25
CA SER A 127 9.23 7.56 -6.56
C SER A 127 10.75 7.35 -6.47
N ASN A 128 11.37 7.66 -5.33
CA ASN A 128 12.81 7.46 -5.13
C ASN A 128 13.20 6.07 -4.59
N ASN A 129 12.24 5.27 -4.10
CA ASN A 129 12.55 4.01 -3.41
C ASN A 129 11.85 2.78 -3.99
N PHE A 130 10.91 2.95 -4.92
CA PHE A 130 10.18 1.85 -5.53
C PHE A 130 10.21 1.98 -7.05
N ASP A 131 10.28 0.84 -7.72
CA ASP A 131 10.05 0.77 -9.16
C ASP A 131 8.54 0.94 -9.42
N TYR A 132 8.20 1.81 -10.37
CA TYR A 132 6.83 2.06 -10.78
C TYR A 132 6.75 2.35 -12.28
N VAL A 133 5.56 2.23 -12.84
CA VAL A 133 5.27 2.67 -14.20
C VAL A 133 4.49 3.98 -14.13
N ALA A 134 5.00 5.03 -14.74
CA ALA A 134 4.29 6.29 -14.83
C ALA A 134 2.97 6.11 -15.62
N PRO A 135 1.87 6.78 -15.24
CA PRO A 135 0.59 6.59 -15.92
C PRO A 135 0.65 6.84 -17.41
N GLN A 136 1.33 7.89 -17.86
CA GLN A 136 1.47 8.19 -19.28
C GLN A 136 2.26 7.12 -20.03
N ASP A 137 3.33 6.58 -19.44
CA ASP A 137 4.10 5.49 -20.04
C ASP A 137 3.26 4.21 -20.23
N ALA A 138 2.36 3.94 -19.27
CA ALA A 138 1.43 2.83 -19.39
C ALA A 138 0.41 3.06 -20.51
N ILE A 139 -0.17 4.26 -20.60
CA ILE A 139 -1.11 4.64 -21.66
C ILE A 139 -0.42 4.54 -23.03
N ASP A 140 0.72 5.17 -23.21
CA ASP A 140 1.46 5.20 -24.48
C ASP A 140 1.83 3.79 -24.97
N LYS A 141 2.11 2.90 -24.03
CA LYS A 141 2.53 1.53 -24.34
C LYS A 141 1.37 0.58 -24.64
N PHE A 142 0.26 0.70 -23.92
CA PHE A 142 -0.81 -0.30 -23.91
C PHE A 142 -2.13 0.23 -24.48
N ASP A 143 -2.34 1.54 -24.52
CA ASP A 143 -3.59 2.15 -24.94
C ASP A 143 -3.33 3.50 -25.66
N SER A 144 -2.59 3.45 -26.76
CA SER A 144 -2.21 4.66 -27.51
C SER A 144 -3.41 5.39 -28.15
N GLU A 145 -4.59 4.75 -28.23
CA GLU A 145 -5.82 5.40 -28.70
C GLU A 145 -6.32 6.43 -27.67
N ASP A 146 -6.00 6.23 -26.40
CA ASP A 146 -6.35 7.11 -25.27
C ASP A 146 -5.16 7.96 -24.79
N ALA A 147 -4.23 8.29 -25.68
CA ALA A 147 -2.98 9.01 -25.36
C ALA A 147 -3.21 10.32 -24.56
N ASN A 148 -4.36 10.96 -24.73
CA ASN A 148 -4.73 12.20 -24.03
C ASN A 148 -5.60 11.96 -22.78
N PHE A 149 -5.76 10.71 -22.33
CA PHE A 149 -6.66 10.36 -21.22
C PHE A 149 -6.47 11.26 -19.98
N LEU A 150 -5.23 11.49 -19.57
CA LEU A 150 -4.94 12.31 -18.39
C LEU A 150 -5.35 13.76 -18.59
N THR A 151 -5.00 14.36 -19.72
CA THR A 151 -5.28 15.77 -20.01
C THR A 151 -6.75 16.03 -20.31
N ASP A 152 -7.46 15.06 -20.86
CA ASP A 152 -8.87 15.20 -21.23
C ASP A 152 -9.80 14.98 -20.02
N ASN A 153 -9.36 14.21 -19.03
CA ASN A 153 -10.21 13.82 -17.89
C ASN A 153 -9.85 14.52 -16.57
N PHE A 154 -8.66 15.14 -16.47
CA PHE A 154 -8.23 15.80 -15.22
C PHE A 154 -7.84 17.26 -15.46
N LEU A 155 -8.17 18.11 -14.49
CA LEU A 155 -7.69 19.48 -14.49
C LEU A 155 -6.16 19.52 -14.30
N PRO A 156 -5.43 20.39 -15.00
CA PRO A 156 -3.96 20.45 -14.89
C PRO A 156 -3.46 20.61 -13.44
N ASN A 157 -4.07 21.49 -12.66
CA ASN A 157 -3.72 21.73 -11.27
C ASN A 157 -4.05 20.53 -10.34
N VAL A 158 -4.92 19.62 -10.76
CA VAL A 158 -5.17 18.37 -10.05
C VAL A 158 -4.13 17.32 -10.41
N LEU A 159 -3.74 17.22 -11.68
CA LEU A 159 -2.64 16.36 -12.10
C LEU A 159 -1.33 16.73 -11.40
N ASP A 160 -1.04 18.02 -11.26
CA ASP A 160 0.16 18.52 -10.56
C ASP A 160 0.30 18.01 -9.13
N LEU A 161 -0.81 17.61 -8.47
CA LEU A 161 -0.76 17.03 -7.12
C LEU A 161 -0.13 15.62 -7.09
N ALA A 162 -0.04 14.95 -8.22
CA ALA A 162 0.59 13.65 -8.35
C ALA A 162 1.94 13.71 -9.06
N VAL A 163 2.55 14.89 -9.11
CA VAL A 163 3.90 15.14 -9.63
C VAL A 163 4.90 15.19 -8.47
N ASN A 164 6.02 14.48 -8.62
CA ASN A 164 7.10 14.48 -7.63
C ASN A 164 7.98 15.75 -7.73
N SER A 165 8.95 15.92 -6.83
CA SER A 165 9.86 17.07 -6.84
C SER A 165 10.77 17.16 -8.07
N ASN A 166 10.89 16.09 -8.85
CA ASN A 166 11.63 16.06 -10.12
C ASN A 166 10.79 16.49 -11.33
N GLY A 167 9.48 16.72 -11.13
CA GLY A 167 8.56 17.08 -12.23
C GLY A 167 7.98 15.86 -12.96
N GLU A 168 8.04 14.67 -12.39
CA GLU A 168 7.53 13.43 -12.98
C GLU A 168 6.12 13.12 -12.46
N GLN A 169 5.20 12.76 -13.36
CA GLN A 169 3.85 12.30 -13.01
C GLN A 169 3.93 10.88 -12.44
N VAL A 170 3.87 10.74 -11.12
CA VAL A 170 4.03 9.45 -10.43
C VAL A 170 2.76 8.62 -10.42
N GLY A 171 1.60 9.25 -10.44
CA GLY A 171 0.32 8.57 -10.32
C GLY A 171 -0.83 9.35 -10.93
N ILE A 172 -2.03 8.75 -10.86
CA ILE A 172 -3.29 9.40 -11.22
C ILE A 172 -3.96 9.89 -9.94
N PRO A 173 -4.39 11.17 -9.83
CA PRO A 173 -5.12 11.66 -8.67
C PRO A 173 -6.41 10.88 -8.43
N TYR A 174 -6.55 10.31 -7.23
CA TYR A 174 -7.71 9.52 -6.83
C TYR A 174 -8.73 10.36 -6.08
N SER A 175 -8.28 11.14 -5.09
CA SER A 175 -9.13 12.00 -4.28
C SER A 175 -8.38 13.25 -3.85
N LEU A 176 -9.13 14.33 -3.62
CA LEU A 176 -8.59 15.61 -3.18
C LEU A 176 -9.32 16.08 -1.93
N SER A 177 -8.55 16.45 -0.89
CA SER A 177 -9.06 17.08 0.31
C SER A 177 -8.66 18.55 0.31
N SER A 178 -9.62 19.43 0.65
CA SER A 178 -9.36 20.84 0.89
C SER A 178 -9.75 21.20 2.31
N PRO A 179 -8.86 21.85 3.09
CA PRO A 179 -9.23 22.40 4.38
C PRO A 179 -10.21 23.57 4.17
N VAL A 180 -11.27 23.60 4.99
CA VAL A 180 -12.24 24.69 5.00
C VAL A 180 -12.39 25.22 6.42
N LEU A 181 -12.60 26.53 6.55
CA LEU A 181 -12.87 27.15 7.82
C LEU A 181 -14.39 27.40 7.96
N TYR A 182 -15.00 26.73 8.93
CA TYR A 182 -16.37 27.02 9.31
C TYR A 182 -16.39 28.18 10.32
N ILE A 183 -17.14 29.23 9.98
CA ILE A 183 -17.23 30.42 10.80
C ILE A 183 -18.66 30.55 11.34
N ASN A 184 -18.85 30.57 12.67
CA ASN A 184 -20.09 30.92 13.28
C ASN A 184 -20.18 32.45 13.38
N ARG A 185 -20.94 33.06 12.49
CA ARG A 185 -21.05 34.52 12.38
C ARG A 185 -21.73 35.18 13.60
N ASP A 186 -22.62 34.45 14.29
CA ASP A 186 -23.28 34.97 15.47
C ASP A 186 -22.30 35.06 16.65
N LEU A 187 -21.51 34.03 16.86
CA LEU A 187 -20.44 34.08 17.89
C LEU A 187 -19.39 35.14 17.60
N LEU A 188 -18.98 35.34 16.34
CA LEU A 188 -18.06 36.42 15.97
C LEU A 188 -18.66 37.78 16.30
N LYS A 189 -19.93 38.01 15.95
CA LYS A 189 -20.64 39.25 16.23
C LYS A 189 -20.75 39.51 17.76
N GLU A 190 -21.06 38.46 18.53
CA GLU A 190 -21.11 38.55 20.01
C GLU A 190 -19.71 38.90 20.59
N ALA A 191 -18.64 38.42 19.97
CA ALA A 191 -17.27 38.71 20.33
C ALA A 191 -16.76 40.08 19.83
N GLY A 192 -17.58 40.83 19.10
CA GLY A 192 -17.21 42.14 18.55
C GLY A 192 -16.31 42.06 17.29
N LEU A 193 -16.32 40.93 16.56
CA LEU A 193 -15.55 40.68 15.36
C LEU A 193 -16.41 40.66 14.08
#